data_6d50edab318bfc728100c3c701640fe5
#
_entry.id   6d50edab318bfc728100c3c701640fe5
#
_cell.length_a   1.000
_cell.length_b   1.000
_cell.length_c   1.000
_cell.angle_alpha   90.00
_cell.angle_beta   90.00
_cell.angle_gamma   90.00
#
_symmetry.space_group_name_H-M   'P 1'
#
loop_
_entity.id
_entity.type
_entity.pdbx_description
1 polymer ?
#
loop_
_entity_poly.entity_id
_entity_poly.type
_entity_poly.pdbx_seq_one_letter_code
_entity_poly.pdbx_strand_id
1 'polypeptide(L)'
;MMVNNREQLAAHPEIGKAFEEYTRKRIAPMAPLFPEGMAMMRVTPVESAVKDLPGVQPWEKLSYYLRKYDTFSVSDCSCRQSRKVLGEGCGHLEKDICIQMGTGAEYYIRTGRGRQVSREEVLEILKFAEDNGLMHEMPATDGLGESAAICNCCSCSCFSMRIATLFRTPDAIRSNFTAEVNPEECVACGQCVENCPT
;
A
#
# COMPACT_ATOMS: atom_id res chain seq x y z
N MET A 1 -8.92 2.21 12.71
CA MET A 1 -8.68 1.01 11.87
C MET A 1 -9.80 0.94 10.84
N MET A 2 -9.47 0.93 9.57
CA MET A 2 -10.48 0.88 8.50
C MET A 2 -11.17 -0.48 8.48
N VAL A 3 -12.43 -0.50 8.05
CA VAL A 3 -13.21 -1.73 7.98
C VAL A 3 -12.88 -2.44 6.68
N ASN A 4 -12.12 -3.54 6.76
CA ASN A 4 -11.82 -4.40 5.61
C ASN A 4 -12.93 -5.43 5.40
N ASN A 5 -14.17 -4.97 5.42
CA ASN A 5 -15.32 -5.83 5.22
C ASN A 5 -16.29 -5.11 4.26
N ARG A 6 -16.36 -5.62 3.05
CA ARG A 6 -17.16 -5.05 1.96
C ARG A 6 -18.64 -5.04 2.29
N GLU A 7 -19.14 -6.11 2.90
CA GLU A 7 -20.57 -6.24 3.26
C GLU A 7 -20.96 -5.24 4.34
N GLN A 8 -20.13 -5.11 5.39
CA GLN A 8 -20.37 -4.11 6.43
C GLN A 8 -20.31 -2.68 5.89
N LEU A 9 -19.35 -2.40 5.02
CA LEU A 9 -19.22 -1.06 4.45
C LEU A 9 -20.35 -0.75 3.46
N ALA A 10 -20.85 -1.75 2.72
CA ALA A 10 -22.02 -1.60 1.86
C ALA A 10 -23.32 -1.41 2.67
N ALA A 11 -23.47 -2.13 3.79
CA ALA A 11 -24.59 -1.98 4.70
C ALA A 11 -24.57 -0.65 5.49
N HIS A 12 -23.37 -0.11 5.74
CA HIS A 12 -23.13 1.10 6.54
C HIS A 12 -22.23 2.09 5.81
N PRO A 13 -22.67 2.68 4.68
CA PRO A 13 -21.85 3.62 3.90
C PRO A 13 -21.49 4.89 4.68
N GLU A 14 -22.25 5.21 5.73
CA GLU A 14 -21.94 6.30 6.65
C GLU A 14 -20.59 6.15 7.33
N ILE A 15 -20.08 4.93 7.52
CA ILE A 15 -18.74 4.66 8.07
C ILE A 15 -17.67 5.22 7.14
N GLY A 16 -17.79 5.01 5.83
CA GLY A 16 -16.88 5.57 4.84
C GLY A 16 -16.89 7.10 4.84
N LYS A 17 -18.08 7.71 4.93
CA LYS A 17 -18.24 9.16 5.02
C LYS A 17 -17.61 9.74 6.29
N ALA A 18 -17.92 9.16 7.43
CA ALA A 18 -17.37 9.58 8.73
C ALA A 18 -15.84 9.45 8.75
N PHE A 19 -15.28 8.36 8.18
CA PHE A 19 -13.84 8.17 8.09
C PHE A 19 -13.17 9.22 7.20
N GLU A 20 -13.73 9.52 6.04
CA GLU A 20 -13.20 10.55 5.15
C GLU A 20 -13.27 11.95 5.80
N GLU A 21 -14.38 12.28 6.44
CA GLU A 21 -14.54 13.54 7.16
C GLU A 21 -13.53 13.65 8.31
N TYR A 22 -13.36 12.60 9.09
CA TYR A 22 -12.36 12.56 10.17
C TYR A 22 -10.94 12.70 9.62
N THR A 23 -10.64 12.02 8.50
CA THR A 23 -9.35 12.15 7.83
C THR A 23 -9.07 13.59 7.45
N ARG A 24 -9.99 14.25 6.75
CA ARG A 24 -9.79 15.61 6.27
C ARG A 24 -9.75 16.64 7.39
N LYS A 25 -10.61 16.49 8.40
CA LYS A 25 -10.79 17.52 9.45
C LYS A 25 -9.86 17.32 10.65
N ARG A 26 -9.37 16.12 10.89
CA ARG A 26 -8.61 15.78 12.10
C ARG A 26 -7.23 15.22 11.82
N ILE A 27 -7.14 14.12 11.08
CA ILE A 27 -5.84 13.44 10.87
C ILE A 27 -4.93 14.30 10.01
N ALA A 28 -5.44 14.73 8.89
CA ALA A 28 -4.66 15.39 7.89
C ALA A 28 -4.08 16.74 8.35
N PRO A 29 -4.78 17.63 9.06
CA PRO A 29 -4.18 18.84 9.63
C PRO A 29 -3.10 18.57 10.68
N MET A 30 -3.04 17.36 11.24
CA MET A 30 -1.98 16.98 12.18
C MET A 30 -0.70 16.47 11.48
N ALA A 31 -0.76 16.15 10.20
CA ALA A 31 0.38 15.60 9.48
C ALA A 31 1.63 16.50 9.54
N PRO A 32 1.54 17.85 9.44
CA PRO A 32 2.70 18.74 9.59
C PRO A 32 3.30 18.76 11.01
N LEU A 33 2.58 18.20 12.01
CA LEU A 33 3.04 18.13 13.40
C LEU A 33 3.79 16.82 13.69
N PHE A 34 3.83 15.88 12.76
CA PHE A 34 4.61 14.67 12.93
C PHE A 34 6.11 15.02 12.93
N PRO A 35 6.89 14.40 13.80
CA PRO A 35 8.34 14.57 13.82
C PRO A 35 8.93 14.31 12.42
N GLU A 36 9.93 15.10 12.05
CA GLU A 36 10.71 14.86 10.85
C GLU A 36 11.20 13.41 10.84
N GLY A 37 11.00 12.75 9.74
CA GLY A 37 11.38 11.36 9.61
C GLY A 37 10.34 10.33 10.08
N MET A 38 9.19 10.72 10.61
CA MET A 38 8.11 9.83 10.98
C MET A 38 7.23 9.53 9.77
N ALA A 39 7.51 8.43 9.08
CA ALA A 39 6.67 7.93 8.00
C ALA A 39 5.56 7.02 8.52
N MET A 40 4.38 7.08 7.92
CA MET A 40 3.32 6.09 8.15
C MET A 40 3.57 4.81 7.37
N MET A 41 4.02 4.97 6.12
CA MET A 41 4.30 3.89 5.20
C MET A 41 5.68 4.06 4.60
N ARG A 42 6.28 2.97 4.18
CA ARG A 42 7.48 2.95 3.35
C ARG A 42 7.20 2.24 2.03
N VAL A 43 7.70 2.80 0.96
CA VAL A 43 7.65 2.17 -0.36
C VAL A 43 8.70 1.07 -0.41
N THR A 44 8.28 -0.08 -0.92
CA THR A 44 9.19 -1.17 -1.28
C THR A 44 9.18 -1.26 -2.80
N PRO A 45 10.33 -1.09 -3.44
CA PRO A 45 10.39 -1.13 -4.89
C PRO A 45 10.07 -2.53 -5.43
N VAL A 46 9.70 -2.59 -6.70
CA VAL A 46 9.64 -3.85 -7.45
C VAL A 46 11.02 -4.48 -7.40
N GLU A 47 11.10 -5.73 -6.92
CA GLU A 47 12.38 -6.36 -6.59
C GLU A 47 13.31 -6.50 -7.81
N SER A 48 12.73 -6.72 -8.99
CA SER A 48 13.50 -6.79 -10.25
C SER A 48 14.22 -5.48 -10.59
N ALA A 49 13.68 -4.33 -10.17
CA ALA A 49 14.28 -3.03 -10.43
C ALA A 49 15.50 -2.73 -9.54
N VAL A 50 15.62 -3.42 -8.41
CA VAL A 50 16.69 -3.15 -7.42
C VAL A 50 17.61 -4.35 -7.18
N LYS A 51 17.40 -5.46 -7.87
CA LYS A 51 18.13 -6.72 -7.63
C LYS A 51 19.64 -6.58 -7.74
N ASP A 52 20.10 -5.77 -8.67
CA ASP A 52 21.53 -5.61 -9.02
C ASP A 52 22.13 -4.31 -8.46
N LEU A 53 21.35 -3.53 -7.67
CA LEU A 53 21.84 -2.31 -7.06
C LEU A 53 22.72 -2.63 -5.85
N PRO A 54 23.89 -1.99 -5.72
CA PRO A 54 24.75 -2.17 -4.55
C PRO A 54 24.08 -1.58 -3.29
N GLY A 55 24.32 -2.21 -2.14
CA GLY A 55 23.88 -1.69 -0.84
C GLY A 55 22.41 -1.94 -0.49
N VAL A 56 21.60 -2.52 -1.38
CA VAL A 56 20.20 -2.87 -1.09
C VAL A 56 20.14 -3.90 0.03
N GLN A 57 19.47 -3.54 1.10
CA GLN A 57 19.35 -4.39 2.28
C GLN A 57 18.29 -5.49 2.06
N PRO A 58 18.42 -6.67 2.73
CA PRO A 58 17.44 -7.75 2.57
C PRO A 58 15.99 -7.30 2.84
N TRP A 59 15.76 -6.48 3.86
CA TRP A 59 14.43 -5.99 4.24
C TRP A 59 13.83 -4.91 3.30
N GLU A 60 14.57 -4.52 2.26
CA GLU A 60 14.07 -3.66 1.18
C GLU A 60 13.50 -4.47 0.02
N LYS A 61 13.54 -5.80 0.12
CA LYS A 61 13.04 -6.75 -0.88
C LYS A 61 11.79 -7.48 -0.37
N LEU A 62 10.76 -7.60 -1.18
CA LEU A 62 9.55 -8.33 -0.82
C LEU A 62 9.83 -9.81 -0.56
N SER A 63 10.75 -10.41 -1.32
CA SER A 63 11.16 -11.81 -1.15
C SER A 63 11.72 -12.12 0.25
N TYR A 64 12.29 -11.14 0.92
CA TYR A 64 12.73 -11.30 2.32
C TYR A 64 11.56 -11.64 3.23
N TYR A 65 10.46 -10.89 3.13
CA TYR A 65 9.26 -11.11 3.95
C TYR A 65 8.55 -12.39 3.60
N LEU A 66 8.50 -12.74 2.31
CA LEU A 66 7.91 -13.98 1.85
C LEU A 66 8.68 -15.21 2.34
N ARG A 67 9.99 -15.09 2.58
CA ARG A 67 10.78 -16.16 3.21
C ARG A 67 10.65 -16.18 4.73
N LYS A 68 10.49 -15.00 5.34
CA LYS A 68 10.44 -14.85 6.79
C LYS A 68 9.15 -15.37 7.41
N TYR A 69 8.03 -15.19 6.72
CA TYR A 69 6.72 -15.57 7.23
C TYR A 69 6.18 -16.81 6.53
N ASP A 70 5.43 -17.63 7.27
CA ASP A 70 4.80 -18.86 6.76
C ASP A 70 3.30 -18.73 6.59
N THR A 71 2.68 -17.74 7.24
CA THR A 71 1.24 -17.51 7.18
C THR A 71 0.95 -16.23 6.44
N PHE A 72 0.10 -16.35 5.41
CA PHE A 72 -0.34 -15.22 4.58
C PHE A 72 -1.86 -15.19 4.51
N SER A 73 -2.40 -13.99 4.45
CA SER A 73 -3.80 -13.76 4.11
C SER A 73 -3.92 -12.62 3.12
N VAL A 74 -5.04 -12.58 2.43
CA VAL A 74 -5.39 -11.48 1.56
C VAL A 74 -6.78 -10.97 1.92
N SER A 75 -6.94 -9.66 1.81
CA SER A 75 -8.19 -8.96 2.05
C SER A 75 -8.46 -7.89 1.00
N ASP A 76 -9.67 -7.40 1.02
CA ASP A 76 -10.05 -6.25 0.20
C ASP A 76 -9.31 -4.98 0.64
N CYS A 77 -9.02 -4.09 -0.31
CA CYS A 77 -8.44 -2.79 -0.01
C CYS A 77 -9.47 -1.86 0.62
N SER A 78 -9.36 -1.64 1.94
CA SER A 78 -10.27 -0.75 2.67
C SER A 78 -10.21 0.71 2.21
N CYS A 79 -9.07 1.18 1.73
CA CYS A 79 -8.93 2.53 1.18
C CYS A 79 -9.81 2.71 -0.07
N ARG A 80 -9.71 1.77 -1.02
CA ARG A 80 -10.53 1.82 -2.25
C ARG A 80 -12.02 1.61 -1.97
N GLN A 81 -12.35 0.69 -1.06
CA GLN A 81 -13.74 0.47 -0.67
C GLN A 81 -14.37 1.72 -0.05
N SER A 82 -13.66 2.40 0.86
CA SER A 82 -14.14 3.63 1.48
C SER A 82 -14.37 4.74 0.44
N ARG A 83 -13.49 4.86 -0.55
CA ARG A 83 -13.66 5.84 -1.64
C ARG A 83 -14.82 5.47 -2.56
N LYS A 84 -14.98 4.19 -2.85
CA LYS A 84 -16.06 3.70 -3.71
C LYS A 84 -17.45 3.99 -3.15
N VAL A 85 -17.68 3.80 -1.84
CA VAL A 85 -18.97 4.11 -1.21
C VAL A 85 -19.28 5.61 -1.18
N LEU A 86 -18.28 6.46 -1.38
CA LEU A 86 -18.44 7.90 -1.55
C LEU A 86 -18.70 8.33 -3.00
N GLY A 87 -18.70 7.39 -3.94
CA GLY A 87 -18.77 7.70 -5.37
C GLY A 87 -17.45 8.24 -5.95
N GLU A 88 -16.34 8.12 -5.21
CA GLU A 88 -15.02 8.65 -5.55
C GLU A 88 -14.02 7.52 -5.83
N GLY A 89 -14.50 6.38 -6.31
CA GLY A 89 -13.67 5.24 -6.67
C GLY A 89 -12.78 5.52 -7.88
N CYS A 90 -11.62 4.89 -7.93
CA CYS A 90 -10.61 5.12 -8.96
C CYS A 90 -10.56 4.04 -10.06
N GLY A 91 -11.41 3.01 -9.98
CA GLY A 91 -11.44 1.92 -10.96
C GLY A 91 -10.40 0.81 -10.77
N HIS A 92 -9.36 1.02 -9.96
CA HIS A 92 -8.42 -0.06 -9.63
C HIS A 92 -9.10 -1.17 -8.83
N LEU A 93 -8.59 -2.41 -9.00
CA LEU A 93 -9.08 -3.57 -8.27
C LEU A 93 -8.99 -3.35 -6.75
N GLU A 94 -10.11 -3.58 -6.07
CA GLU A 94 -10.21 -3.46 -4.61
C GLU A 94 -10.19 -4.81 -3.90
N LYS A 95 -10.59 -5.88 -4.62
CA LYS A 95 -10.74 -7.22 -4.06
C LYS A 95 -9.40 -7.93 -4.00
N ASP A 96 -9.15 -8.62 -2.89
CA ASP A 96 -8.00 -9.54 -2.71
C ASP A 96 -6.64 -8.93 -3.08
N ILE A 97 -6.41 -7.67 -2.70
CA ILE A 97 -5.19 -6.94 -3.08
C ILE A 97 -4.35 -6.47 -1.88
N CYS A 98 -4.90 -6.53 -0.67
CA CYS A 98 -4.21 -6.20 0.57
C CYS A 98 -3.67 -7.49 1.20
N ILE A 99 -2.37 -7.64 1.32
CA ILE A 99 -1.71 -8.85 1.84
C ILE A 99 -1.36 -8.62 3.31
N GLN A 100 -1.62 -9.62 4.16
CA GLN A 100 -1.16 -9.64 5.55
C GLN A 100 -0.22 -10.82 5.74
N MET A 101 0.71 -10.69 6.70
CA MET A 101 1.76 -11.67 6.97
C MET A 101 1.86 -11.99 8.46
N GLY A 102 2.25 -13.21 8.79
CA GLY A 102 2.49 -13.68 10.15
C GLY A 102 1.27 -13.45 11.05
N THR A 103 1.46 -12.83 12.20
CA THR A 103 0.39 -12.53 13.19
C THR A 103 -0.72 -11.64 12.62
N GLY A 104 -0.38 -10.77 11.67
CA GLY A 104 -1.37 -9.98 10.92
C GLY A 104 -2.29 -10.87 10.09
N ALA A 105 -1.72 -11.85 9.39
CA ALA A 105 -2.49 -12.82 8.61
C ALA A 105 -3.38 -13.69 9.51
N GLU A 106 -2.84 -14.22 10.60
CA GLU A 106 -3.59 -15.00 11.57
C GLU A 106 -4.80 -14.25 12.13
N TYR A 107 -4.61 -12.96 12.45
CA TYR A 107 -5.69 -12.10 12.92
C TYR A 107 -6.79 -11.95 11.87
N TYR A 108 -6.41 -11.68 10.60
CA TYR A 108 -7.39 -11.50 9.52
C TYR A 108 -8.17 -12.77 9.20
N ILE A 109 -7.49 -13.93 9.19
CA ILE A 109 -8.14 -15.24 9.01
C ILE A 109 -9.12 -15.51 10.14
N ARG A 110 -8.68 -15.39 11.39
CA ARG A 110 -9.49 -15.66 12.58
C ARG A 110 -10.73 -14.78 12.68
N THR A 111 -10.63 -13.54 12.24
CA THR A 111 -11.73 -12.56 12.31
C THR A 111 -12.59 -12.51 11.05
N GLY A 112 -12.35 -13.38 10.07
CA GLY A 112 -13.10 -13.41 8.81
C GLY A 112 -12.92 -12.16 7.93
N ARG A 113 -11.83 -11.41 8.13
CA ARG A 113 -11.53 -10.20 7.37
C ARG A 113 -10.67 -10.44 6.13
N GLY A 114 -10.05 -11.58 6.08
CA GLY A 114 -9.23 -12.02 4.97
C GLY A 114 -9.29 -13.54 4.84
N ARG A 115 -8.93 -14.04 3.68
CA ARG A 115 -8.78 -15.48 3.44
C ARG A 115 -7.30 -15.85 3.47
N GLN A 116 -7.02 -17.07 3.93
CA GLN A 116 -5.66 -17.61 3.85
C GLN A 116 -5.26 -17.83 2.39
N VAL A 117 -4.02 -17.56 2.08
CA VAL A 117 -3.43 -17.76 0.74
C VAL A 117 -2.06 -18.42 0.86
N SER A 118 -1.62 -19.06 -0.21
CA SER A 118 -0.26 -19.61 -0.31
C SER A 118 0.75 -18.51 -0.67
N ARG A 119 2.02 -18.82 -0.51
CA ARG A 119 3.11 -17.92 -0.93
C ARG A 119 3.11 -17.69 -2.44
N GLU A 120 2.77 -18.72 -3.20
CA GLU A 120 2.66 -18.66 -4.66
C GLU A 120 1.55 -17.69 -5.08
N GLU A 121 0.40 -17.76 -4.43
CA GLU A 121 -0.72 -16.84 -4.69
C GLU A 121 -0.34 -15.41 -4.31
N VAL A 122 0.42 -15.20 -3.23
CA VAL A 122 0.95 -13.87 -2.89
C VAL A 122 1.83 -13.31 -4.01
N LEU A 123 2.71 -14.14 -4.59
CA LEU A 123 3.55 -13.71 -5.73
C LEU A 123 2.73 -13.33 -6.96
N GLU A 124 1.66 -14.08 -7.25
CA GLU A 124 0.72 -13.74 -8.33
C GLU A 124 0.02 -12.41 -8.10
N ILE A 125 -0.41 -12.14 -6.86
CA ILE A 125 -1.04 -10.87 -6.48
C ILE A 125 -0.05 -9.70 -6.61
N LEU A 126 1.19 -9.87 -6.16
CA LEU A 126 2.23 -8.85 -6.29
C LEU A 126 2.53 -8.56 -7.77
N LYS A 127 2.70 -9.59 -8.58
CA LYS A 127 2.90 -9.45 -10.03
C LYS A 127 1.73 -8.74 -10.69
N PHE A 128 0.50 -9.11 -10.36
CA PHE A 128 -0.69 -8.42 -10.84
C PHE A 128 -0.68 -6.94 -10.46
N ALA A 129 -0.30 -6.61 -9.23
CA ALA A 129 -0.21 -5.23 -8.74
C ALA A 129 0.82 -4.43 -9.56
N GLU A 130 2.00 -4.98 -9.79
CA GLU A 130 3.05 -4.38 -10.62
C GLU A 130 2.56 -4.11 -12.05
N ASP A 131 1.94 -5.09 -12.69
CA ASP A 131 1.43 -4.99 -14.06
C ASP A 131 0.30 -3.96 -14.20
N ASN A 132 -0.34 -3.57 -13.08
CA ASN A 132 -1.41 -2.56 -13.04
C ASN A 132 -0.94 -1.23 -12.42
N GLY A 133 0.36 -0.98 -12.33
CA GLY A 133 0.92 0.30 -11.87
C GLY A 133 0.66 0.60 -10.39
N LEU A 134 0.44 -0.43 -9.57
CA LEU A 134 0.26 -0.26 -8.13
C LEU A 134 1.60 -0.28 -7.40
N MET A 135 1.74 0.56 -6.41
CA MET A 135 2.94 0.71 -5.61
C MET A 135 2.88 -0.18 -4.37
N HIS A 136 3.95 -0.92 -4.11
CA HIS A 136 4.07 -1.69 -2.87
C HIS A 136 4.43 -0.79 -1.71
N GLU A 137 3.61 -0.83 -0.67
CA GLU A 137 3.85 -0.11 0.57
C GLU A 137 3.78 -1.05 1.77
N MET A 138 4.61 -0.80 2.76
CA MET A 138 4.57 -1.49 4.05
C MET A 138 4.49 -0.49 5.19
N PRO A 139 3.86 -0.83 6.34
CA PRO A 139 3.88 0.01 7.53
C PRO A 139 5.32 0.37 7.92
N ALA A 140 5.60 1.65 8.11
CA ALA A 140 6.92 2.13 8.52
C ALA A 140 7.15 1.98 10.04
N THR A 141 6.09 1.71 10.79
CA THR A 141 6.09 1.60 12.25
C THR A 141 6.43 0.20 12.77
N ASP A 142 6.46 -0.81 11.88
CA ASP A 142 6.67 -2.20 12.28
C ASP A 142 8.14 -2.53 12.62
N GLY A 143 9.05 -1.59 12.34
CA GLY A 143 10.49 -1.78 12.56
C GLY A 143 11.22 -2.31 11.33
N LEU A 144 12.56 -2.29 11.38
CA LEU A 144 13.41 -2.78 10.30
C LEU A 144 13.31 -4.31 10.16
N GLY A 145 12.96 -4.76 8.98
CA GLY A 145 12.84 -6.19 8.70
C GLY A 145 11.59 -6.86 9.27
N GLU A 146 10.66 -6.07 9.84
CA GLU A 146 9.35 -6.53 10.29
C GLU A 146 8.26 -5.89 9.42
N SER A 147 7.20 -6.63 9.14
CA SER A 147 5.98 -6.07 8.58
C SER A 147 4.79 -7.02 8.76
N ALA A 148 3.67 -6.48 9.19
CA ALA A 148 2.41 -7.22 9.30
C ALA A 148 1.63 -7.23 7.97
N ALA A 149 1.99 -6.39 6.99
CA ALA A 149 1.25 -6.25 5.75
C ALA A 149 2.09 -5.73 4.58
N ILE A 150 1.66 -6.09 3.37
CA ILE A 150 2.05 -5.47 2.10
C ILE A 150 0.80 -4.89 1.47
N CYS A 151 0.78 -3.58 1.26
CA CYS A 151 -0.26 -2.89 0.54
C CYS A 151 0.13 -2.73 -0.93
N ASN A 152 -0.85 -2.81 -1.83
CA ASN A 152 -0.69 -2.53 -3.26
C ASN A 152 -1.49 -1.27 -3.58
N CYS A 153 -0.84 -0.12 -3.55
CA CYS A 153 -1.44 1.20 -3.42
C CYS A 153 -1.52 1.96 -4.75
N CYS A 154 -2.47 2.89 -4.81
CA CYS A 154 -2.59 3.90 -5.86
C CYS A 154 -2.77 5.28 -5.20
N SER A 155 -2.26 6.34 -5.81
CA SER A 155 -2.36 7.72 -5.28
C SER A 155 -3.80 8.21 -5.12
N CYS A 156 -4.70 7.74 -5.98
CA CYS A 156 -6.10 8.18 -6.01
C CYS A 156 -6.92 7.75 -4.79
N SER A 157 -6.59 6.62 -4.15
CA SER A 157 -7.40 6.08 -3.04
C SER A 157 -6.61 5.76 -1.78
N CYS A 158 -5.30 5.54 -1.87
CA CYS A 158 -4.49 5.20 -0.70
C CYS A 158 -4.55 6.31 0.36
N PHE A 159 -4.82 5.90 1.60
CA PHE A 159 -4.94 6.82 2.72
C PHE A 159 -3.64 7.60 2.98
N SER A 160 -2.51 6.90 3.06
CA SER A 160 -1.21 7.51 3.33
C SER A 160 -0.74 8.42 2.19
N MET A 161 -0.88 7.98 0.94
CA MET A 161 -0.51 8.80 -0.23
C MET A 161 -1.35 10.08 -0.31
N ARG A 162 -2.65 9.97 -0.07
CA ARG A 162 -3.54 11.14 -0.06
C ARG A 162 -3.20 12.13 1.06
N ILE A 163 -2.83 11.64 2.25
CA ILE A 163 -2.37 12.52 3.32
C ILE A 163 -1.08 13.21 2.89
N ALA A 164 -0.10 12.49 2.39
CA ALA A 164 1.15 13.08 1.92
C ALA A 164 0.93 14.19 0.88
N THR A 165 0.03 13.96 -0.07
CA THR A 165 -0.30 14.91 -1.14
C THR A 165 -1.11 16.10 -0.64
N LEU A 166 -2.21 15.86 0.10
CA LEU A 166 -3.13 16.91 0.58
C LEU A 166 -2.46 17.89 1.54
N PHE A 167 -1.50 17.43 2.32
CA PHE A 167 -0.85 18.23 3.36
C PHE A 167 0.60 18.57 3.04
N ARG A 168 1.05 18.23 1.84
CA ARG A 168 2.43 18.48 1.39
C ARG A 168 3.46 17.97 2.41
N THR A 169 3.20 16.80 2.96
CA THR A 169 4.08 16.08 3.90
C THR A 169 4.68 14.87 3.20
N PRO A 170 5.70 15.06 2.34
CA PRO A 170 6.31 13.97 1.59
C PRO A 170 6.87 12.87 2.50
N ASP A 171 7.27 13.24 3.72
CA ASP A 171 7.79 12.30 4.71
C ASP A 171 6.74 11.30 5.26
N ALA A 172 5.44 11.52 4.99
CA ALA A 172 4.41 10.56 5.38
C ALA A 172 4.56 9.20 4.66
N ILE A 173 5.22 9.21 3.51
CA ILE A 173 5.59 8.01 2.75
C ILE A 173 7.09 8.12 2.42
N ARG A 174 7.86 7.12 2.79
CA ARG A 174 9.31 7.09 2.56
C ARG A 174 9.69 6.08 1.50
N SER A 175 10.70 6.44 0.73
CA SER A 175 11.45 5.53 -0.13
C SER A 175 12.94 5.78 0.07
N ASN A 176 13.72 4.70 0.09
CA ASN A 176 15.18 4.77 0.02
C ASN A 176 15.67 4.77 -1.44
N PHE A 177 14.75 4.78 -2.39
CA PHE A 177 15.03 4.70 -3.82
C PHE A 177 14.42 5.88 -4.54
N THR A 178 15.13 6.36 -5.55
CA THR A 178 14.65 7.35 -6.50
C THR A 178 14.60 6.72 -7.88
N ALA A 179 13.47 6.90 -8.58
CA ALA A 179 13.37 6.46 -9.96
C ALA A 179 14.07 7.46 -10.87
N GLU A 180 14.95 6.95 -11.73
CA GLU A 180 15.67 7.77 -12.72
C GLU A 180 15.40 7.24 -14.12
N VAL A 181 15.29 8.16 -15.07
CA VAL A 181 15.13 7.82 -16.48
C VAL A 181 16.52 7.88 -17.13
N ASN A 182 16.94 6.79 -17.79
CA ASN A 182 18.12 6.83 -18.64
C ASN A 182 17.79 7.60 -19.93
N PRO A 183 18.35 8.81 -20.15
CA PRO A 183 18.01 9.61 -21.32
C PRO A 183 18.40 8.97 -22.66
N GLU A 184 19.44 8.12 -22.65
CA GLU A 184 19.94 7.43 -23.85
C GLU A 184 19.02 6.30 -24.30
N GLU A 185 18.28 5.70 -23.36
CA GLU A 185 17.34 4.60 -23.64
C GLU A 185 15.88 5.09 -23.73
N CYS A 186 15.62 6.33 -23.37
CA CYS A 186 14.29 6.90 -23.34
C CYS A 186 13.76 7.18 -24.75
N VAL A 187 12.69 6.49 -25.13
CA VAL A 187 11.99 6.69 -26.41
C VAL A 187 10.83 7.69 -26.32
N ALA A 188 10.71 8.40 -25.20
CA ALA A 188 9.67 9.41 -24.93
C ALA A 188 8.24 8.91 -25.12
N CYS A 189 7.95 7.63 -24.86
CA CYS A 189 6.62 7.03 -25.01
C CYS A 189 5.58 7.52 -23.97
N GLY A 190 6.00 8.19 -22.90
CA GLY A 190 5.09 8.70 -21.85
C GLY A 190 4.60 7.65 -20.84
N GLN A 191 4.86 6.36 -21.06
CA GLN A 191 4.32 5.28 -20.22
C GLN A 191 4.69 5.41 -18.73
N CYS A 192 5.90 5.89 -18.42
CA CYS A 192 6.32 6.13 -17.04
C CYS A 192 5.49 7.24 -16.38
N VAL A 193 5.05 8.25 -17.14
CA VAL A 193 4.20 9.34 -16.62
C VAL A 193 2.76 8.84 -16.43
N GLU A 194 2.24 8.02 -17.33
CA GLU A 194 0.88 7.48 -17.24
C GLU A 194 0.73 6.48 -16.09
N ASN A 195 1.77 5.68 -15.83
CA ASN A 195 1.75 4.65 -14.79
C ASN A 195 2.24 5.15 -13.42
N CYS A 196 2.77 6.38 -13.32
CA CYS A 196 3.27 6.91 -12.07
C CYS A 196 2.13 7.10 -11.06
N PRO A 197 2.18 6.48 -9.87
CA PRO A 197 1.14 6.61 -8.87
C PRO A 197 1.18 7.92 -8.07
N THR A 198 2.13 8.83 -8.36
CA THR A 198 2.34 10.11 -7.65
C THR A 198 2.24 11.31 -8.56
#